data_77d25a5728ed2ad10ca4a13832b7de45
#
_entry.id   77d25a5728ed2ad10ca4a13832b7de45
#
_cell.length_a   1.000
_cell.length_b   1.000
_cell.length_c   1.000
_cell.angle_alpha   90.00
_cell.angle_beta   90.00
_cell.angle_gamma   90.00
#
_symmetry.space_group_name_H-M   'P 1'
#
loop_
_entity.id
_entity.type
_entity.pdbx_description
1 polymer ?
#
loop_
_entity_poly.entity_id
_entity_poly.type
_entity_poly.pdbx_seq_one_letter_code
_entity_poly.pdbx_strand_id
1 'polypeptide(L)'
;MQGGLQSFQEAVHYGVPLVGIPFSSDQGCNVGKIVDAGIGVKLEAQDLHAYEKIKAALEAVLFDERYSKNMKKLSAVSQDFTSRGMDQAVFWVEHVAKHGGASHLRPATADTTMFQYFCLDIISLLLILISSVIYTVYCLGRIVLCFIVFKESQTKIKKP
;
A
#
# COMPACT_ATOMS: atom_id res chain seq x y z
N MET A 1 -20.56 5.60 -8.23
CA MET A 1 -19.24 6.27 -8.32
C MET A 1 -18.13 5.24 -8.54
N GLN A 2 -16.98 5.64 -9.08
CA GLN A 2 -15.85 4.71 -9.33
C GLN A 2 -15.02 4.34 -8.09
N GLY A 3 -15.18 5.01 -6.98
CA GLY A 3 -14.39 4.76 -5.76
C GLY A 3 -13.20 5.70 -5.58
N GLY A 4 -13.12 6.82 -6.31
CA GLY A 4 -12.12 7.86 -6.08
C GLY A 4 -12.31 8.53 -4.71
N LEU A 5 -11.21 8.85 -4.03
CA LEU A 5 -11.23 9.37 -2.66
C LEU A 5 -12.04 10.66 -2.52
N GLN A 6 -11.92 11.59 -3.46
CA GLN A 6 -12.64 12.87 -3.40
C GLN A 6 -14.16 12.67 -3.44
N SER A 7 -14.66 11.93 -4.45
CA SER A 7 -16.09 11.64 -4.54
C SER A 7 -16.62 10.85 -3.35
N PHE A 8 -15.79 10.00 -2.75
CA PHE A 8 -16.11 9.31 -1.50
C PHE A 8 -16.27 10.31 -0.34
N GLN A 9 -15.33 11.24 -0.19
CA GLN A 9 -15.39 12.26 0.87
C GLN A 9 -16.61 13.19 0.69
N GLU A 10 -16.94 13.59 -0.53
CA GLU A 10 -18.13 14.37 -0.83
C GLU A 10 -19.39 13.64 -0.43
N ALA A 11 -19.52 12.37 -0.80
CA ALA A 11 -20.69 11.57 -0.45
C ALA A 11 -20.83 11.38 1.06
N VAL A 12 -19.72 11.17 1.77
CA VAL A 12 -19.70 11.12 3.24
C VAL A 12 -20.13 12.46 3.82
N HIS A 13 -19.62 13.58 3.31
CA HIS A 13 -19.99 14.91 3.80
C HIS A 13 -21.48 15.16 3.72
N TYR A 14 -22.12 14.80 2.59
CA TYR A 14 -23.55 14.97 2.37
C TYR A 14 -24.40 13.81 2.90
N GLY A 15 -23.82 12.79 3.47
CA GLY A 15 -24.56 11.67 4.06
C GLY A 15 -25.29 10.79 3.02
N VAL A 16 -24.79 10.70 1.79
CA VAL A 16 -25.41 10.00 0.66
C VAL A 16 -24.83 8.59 0.51
N PRO A 17 -25.63 7.51 0.65
CA PRO A 17 -25.20 6.15 0.41
C PRO A 17 -24.69 5.92 -1.03
N LEU A 18 -23.84 4.91 -1.21
CA LEU A 18 -23.05 4.77 -2.43
C LEU A 18 -23.25 3.42 -3.15
N VAL A 19 -23.21 3.48 -4.49
CA VAL A 19 -22.91 2.31 -5.33
C VAL A 19 -21.52 2.53 -5.92
N GLY A 20 -20.55 1.69 -5.49
CA GLY A 20 -19.17 1.74 -5.92
C GLY A 20 -18.90 0.81 -7.10
N ILE A 21 -18.28 1.32 -8.15
CA ILE A 21 -17.95 0.57 -9.37
C ILE A 21 -16.45 0.77 -9.65
N PRO A 22 -15.56 -0.04 -9.07
CA PRO A 22 -14.13 0.15 -9.21
C PRO A 22 -13.65 -0.30 -10.60
N PHE A 23 -12.77 0.49 -11.22
CA PHE A 23 -12.15 0.16 -12.50
C PHE A 23 -10.65 -0.12 -12.35
N SER A 24 -9.94 0.56 -11.46
CA SER A 24 -8.49 0.42 -11.32
C SER A 24 -7.94 1.00 -10.01
N SER A 25 -6.67 0.74 -9.77
CA SER A 25 -5.86 1.37 -8.71
C SER A 25 -6.45 1.21 -7.30
N ASP A 26 -6.46 2.27 -6.51
CA ASP A 26 -6.96 2.35 -5.14
C ASP A 26 -8.49 2.24 -5.02
N GLN A 27 -9.20 2.36 -6.15
CA GLN A 27 -10.67 2.34 -6.17
C GLN A 27 -11.24 1.05 -5.56
N GLY A 28 -10.61 -0.10 -5.83
CA GLY A 28 -11.01 -1.38 -5.25
C GLY A 28 -10.96 -1.38 -3.72
N CYS A 29 -9.88 -0.84 -3.15
CA CYS A 29 -9.73 -0.71 -1.70
C CYS A 29 -10.75 0.27 -1.10
N ASN A 30 -10.99 1.39 -1.77
CA ASN A 30 -11.96 2.39 -1.30
C ASN A 30 -13.39 1.85 -1.33
N VAL A 31 -13.78 1.14 -2.42
CA VAL A 31 -15.08 0.50 -2.51
C VAL A 31 -15.23 -0.64 -1.50
N GLY A 32 -14.16 -1.39 -1.21
CA GLY A 32 -14.14 -2.36 -0.11
C GLY A 32 -14.52 -1.72 1.22
N LYS A 33 -13.91 -0.59 1.57
CA LYS A 33 -14.25 0.17 2.80
C LYS A 33 -15.71 0.66 2.83
N ILE A 34 -16.30 1.03 1.69
CA ILE A 34 -17.71 1.40 1.57
C ILE A 34 -18.61 0.23 1.96
N VAL A 35 -18.30 -0.97 1.47
CA VAL A 35 -19.06 -2.19 1.76
C VAL A 35 -18.88 -2.60 3.23
N ASP A 36 -17.63 -2.62 3.72
CA ASP A 36 -17.31 -3.02 5.10
C ASP A 36 -17.97 -2.08 6.13
N ALA A 37 -18.03 -0.79 5.82
CA ALA A 37 -18.73 0.19 6.66
C ALA A 37 -20.27 0.13 6.55
N GLY A 38 -20.81 -0.67 5.63
CA GLY A 38 -22.25 -0.77 5.39
C GLY A 38 -22.88 0.55 4.93
N ILE A 39 -22.15 1.36 4.15
CA ILE A 39 -22.58 2.66 3.64
C ILE A 39 -22.87 2.65 2.14
N GLY A 40 -22.74 1.48 1.52
CA GLY A 40 -23.04 1.27 0.11
C GLY A 40 -22.77 -0.15 -0.34
N VAL A 41 -22.93 -0.40 -1.62
CA VAL A 41 -22.73 -1.69 -2.27
C VAL A 41 -21.69 -1.58 -3.38
N LYS A 42 -21.05 -2.72 -3.67
CA LYS A 42 -20.13 -2.84 -4.81
C LYS A 42 -20.86 -3.45 -5.99
N LEU A 43 -20.63 -2.89 -7.18
CA LEU A 43 -20.99 -3.46 -8.46
C LEU A 43 -19.70 -3.66 -9.26
N GLU A 44 -19.49 -4.82 -9.86
CA GLU A 44 -18.31 -5.06 -10.68
C GLU A 44 -18.48 -4.35 -12.05
N ALA A 45 -17.38 -3.82 -12.60
CA ALA A 45 -17.40 -3.11 -13.87
C ALA A 45 -17.93 -3.98 -15.03
N GLN A 46 -17.67 -5.28 -14.99
CA GLN A 46 -18.19 -6.26 -15.96
C GLN A 46 -19.71 -6.46 -15.89
N ASP A 47 -20.32 -6.13 -14.76
CA ASP A 47 -21.77 -6.28 -14.53
C ASP A 47 -22.59 -5.07 -15.04
N LEU A 48 -21.95 -4.04 -15.57
CA LEU A 48 -22.60 -2.84 -16.11
C LEU A 48 -23.50 -3.11 -17.32
N HIS A 49 -23.39 -4.27 -17.95
CA HIS A 49 -24.28 -4.72 -19.02
C HIS A 49 -25.53 -5.45 -18.52
N ALA A 50 -25.56 -5.80 -17.23
CA ALA A 50 -26.65 -6.56 -16.61
C ALA A 50 -27.63 -5.62 -15.91
N TYR A 51 -28.72 -5.25 -16.58
CA TYR A 51 -29.76 -4.36 -16.04
C TYR A 51 -30.23 -4.76 -14.64
N GLU A 52 -30.53 -6.07 -14.44
CA GLU A 52 -31.04 -6.55 -13.15
C GLU A 52 -30.03 -6.37 -11.99
N LYS A 53 -28.73 -6.49 -12.24
CA LYS A 53 -27.71 -6.27 -11.22
C LYS A 53 -27.60 -4.78 -10.85
N ILE A 54 -27.67 -3.89 -11.84
CA ILE A 54 -27.66 -2.45 -11.62
C ILE A 54 -28.89 -2.05 -10.82
N LYS A 55 -30.06 -2.54 -11.23
CA LYS A 55 -31.33 -2.28 -10.56
C LYS A 55 -31.29 -2.75 -9.10
N ALA A 56 -30.87 -4.00 -8.86
CA ALA A 56 -30.74 -4.55 -7.51
C ALA A 56 -29.78 -3.75 -6.62
N ALA A 57 -28.65 -3.30 -7.16
CA ALA A 57 -27.70 -2.47 -6.42
C ALA A 57 -28.27 -1.10 -6.04
N LEU A 58 -29.01 -0.48 -6.95
CA LEU A 58 -29.70 0.80 -6.69
C LEU A 58 -30.83 0.63 -5.69
N GLU A 59 -31.67 -0.38 -5.86
CA GLU A 59 -32.76 -0.69 -4.93
C GLU A 59 -32.27 -0.97 -3.52
N ALA A 60 -31.18 -1.73 -3.39
CA ALA A 60 -30.58 -2.01 -2.10
C ALA A 60 -30.17 -0.72 -1.37
N VAL A 61 -29.52 0.22 -2.06
CA VAL A 61 -29.04 1.47 -1.46
C VAL A 61 -30.18 2.46 -1.20
N LEU A 62 -31.22 2.46 -2.04
CA LEU A 62 -32.36 3.40 -1.94
C LEU A 62 -33.40 2.98 -0.89
N PHE A 63 -33.68 1.69 -0.76
CA PHE A 63 -34.78 1.18 0.07
C PHE A 63 -34.34 0.53 1.36
N ASP A 64 -33.05 0.13 1.51
CA ASP A 64 -32.54 -0.38 2.76
C ASP A 64 -32.02 0.78 3.63
N GLU A 65 -32.78 1.13 4.63
CA GLU A 65 -32.48 2.24 5.54
C GLU A 65 -31.13 2.09 6.27
N ARG A 66 -30.58 0.88 6.36
CA ARG A 66 -29.28 0.63 7.02
C ARG A 66 -28.16 1.46 6.39
N TYR A 67 -28.12 1.52 5.06
CA TYR A 67 -27.09 2.29 4.34
C TYR A 67 -27.19 3.80 4.64
N SER A 68 -28.41 4.34 4.60
CA SER A 68 -28.65 5.75 4.93
C SER A 68 -28.30 6.07 6.39
N LYS A 69 -28.70 5.21 7.32
CA LYS A 69 -28.40 5.38 8.74
C LYS A 69 -26.89 5.35 9.04
N ASN A 70 -26.19 4.36 8.47
CA ASN A 70 -24.75 4.24 8.63
C ASN A 70 -24.02 5.43 8.00
N MET A 71 -24.43 5.86 6.82
CA MET A 71 -23.83 6.99 6.13
C MET A 71 -24.03 8.29 6.90
N LYS A 72 -25.22 8.56 7.43
CA LYS A 72 -25.49 9.73 8.28
C LYS A 72 -24.63 9.73 9.55
N LYS A 73 -24.45 8.58 10.17
CA LYS A 73 -23.54 8.42 11.32
C LYS A 73 -22.09 8.76 10.95
N LEU A 74 -21.61 8.22 9.83
CA LEU A 74 -20.26 8.49 9.34
C LEU A 74 -20.10 9.97 8.95
N SER A 75 -21.11 10.56 8.32
CA SER A 75 -21.16 11.99 7.96
C SER A 75 -20.99 12.88 9.18
N ALA A 76 -21.74 12.62 10.26
CA ALA A 76 -21.65 13.39 11.49
C ALA A 76 -20.23 13.33 12.08
N VAL A 77 -19.65 12.14 12.17
CA VAL A 77 -18.27 11.96 12.67
C VAL A 77 -17.26 12.70 11.77
N SER A 78 -17.43 12.62 10.46
CA SER A 78 -16.52 13.27 9.51
C SER A 78 -16.61 14.80 9.59
N GLN A 79 -17.81 15.34 9.69
CA GLN A 79 -18.03 16.79 9.83
C GLN A 79 -17.45 17.33 11.14
N ASP A 80 -17.62 16.60 12.23
CA ASP A 80 -17.06 16.96 13.53
C ASP A 80 -15.54 17.02 13.47
N PHE A 81 -14.92 16.04 12.82
CA PHE A 81 -13.47 15.98 12.63
C PHE A 81 -12.94 17.09 11.71
N THR A 82 -13.69 17.46 10.69
CA THR A 82 -13.27 18.47 9.68
C THR A 82 -13.69 19.89 10.01
N SER A 83 -14.53 20.10 11.02
CA SER A 83 -15.06 21.42 11.39
C SER A 83 -13.99 22.48 11.65
N ARG A 84 -12.82 22.06 12.14
CA ARG A 84 -11.65 22.94 12.40
C ARG A 84 -10.58 22.88 11.30
N GLY A 85 -10.86 22.26 10.18
CA GLY A 85 -9.84 22.03 9.12
C GLY A 85 -9.24 23.32 8.57
N MET A 86 -10.08 24.34 8.37
CA MET A 86 -9.62 25.65 7.87
C MET A 86 -8.75 26.37 8.91
N ASP A 87 -9.17 26.37 10.18
CA ASP A 87 -8.42 26.98 11.27
C ASP A 87 -7.07 26.30 11.47
N GLN A 88 -7.03 24.97 11.37
CA GLN A 88 -5.79 24.22 11.39
C GLN A 88 -4.87 24.53 10.20
N ALA A 89 -5.44 24.68 9.00
CA ALA A 89 -4.64 25.07 7.82
C ALA A 89 -4.01 26.44 8.00
N VAL A 90 -4.78 27.42 8.45
CA VAL A 90 -4.29 28.77 8.76
C VAL A 90 -3.21 28.70 9.86
N PHE A 91 -3.48 28.00 10.95
CA PHE A 91 -2.50 27.80 12.02
C PHE A 91 -1.17 27.26 11.51
N TRP A 92 -1.19 26.22 10.66
CA TRP A 92 0.05 25.64 10.14
C TRP A 92 0.82 26.59 9.20
N VAL A 93 0.11 27.35 8.37
CA VAL A 93 0.76 28.36 7.51
C VAL A 93 1.44 29.44 8.35
N GLU A 94 0.74 29.98 9.35
CA GLU A 94 1.28 30.97 10.27
C GLU A 94 2.44 30.41 11.11
N HIS A 95 2.32 29.19 11.59
CA HIS A 95 3.34 28.49 12.35
C HIS A 95 4.65 28.36 11.55
N VAL A 96 4.55 27.89 10.30
CA VAL A 96 5.72 27.75 9.41
C VAL A 96 6.35 29.12 9.11
N ALA A 97 5.53 30.14 8.85
CA ALA A 97 6.01 31.49 8.60
C ALA A 97 6.72 32.10 9.83
N LYS A 98 6.12 31.93 11.00
CA LYS A 98 6.65 32.45 12.29
C LYS A 98 7.96 31.78 12.70
N HIS A 99 8.10 30.48 12.46
CA HIS A 99 9.25 29.69 12.89
C HIS A 99 10.28 29.41 11.79
N GLY A 100 10.28 30.19 10.70
CA GLY A 100 11.31 30.12 9.67
C GLY A 100 11.41 28.77 8.97
N GLY A 101 10.26 28.12 8.72
CA GLY A 101 10.21 26.86 7.99
C GLY A 101 9.96 25.61 8.85
N ALA A 102 9.76 25.76 10.17
CA ALA A 102 9.43 24.68 11.09
C ALA A 102 10.33 23.42 10.95
N SER A 103 11.62 23.61 11.01
CA SER A 103 12.65 22.56 10.81
C SER A 103 12.46 21.33 11.70
N HIS A 104 11.88 21.50 12.91
CA HIS A 104 11.58 20.44 13.86
C HIS A 104 10.49 19.47 13.38
N LEU A 105 9.69 19.83 12.37
CA LEU A 105 8.67 18.98 11.72
C LEU A 105 9.21 18.29 10.47
N ARG A 106 10.44 18.59 10.08
CA ARG A 106 11.04 18.02 8.87
C ARG A 106 11.35 16.53 9.11
N PRO A 107 10.89 15.61 8.25
CA PRO A 107 11.19 14.21 8.41
C PRO A 107 12.69 13.95 8.26
N ALA A 108 13.24 13.01 9.02
CA ALA A 108 14.67 12.65 8.96
C ALA A 108 15.12 12.21 7.54
N THR A 109 14.19 11.70 6.74
CA THR A 109 14.45 11.30 5.36
C THR A 109 14.64 12.46 4.39
N ALA A 110 14.28 13.69 4.76
CA ALA A 110 14.41 14.85 3.89
C ALA A 110 15.86 15.21 3.55
N ASP A 111 16.80 14.83 4.43
CA ASP A 111 18.24 15.12 4.30
C ASP A 111 19.04 13.86 3.90
N THR A 112 18.38 12.75 3.61
CA THR A 112 19.05 11.52 3.15
C THR A 112 19.52 11.67 1.69
N THR A 113 20.66 11.06 1.40
CA THR A 113 21.13 10.94 0.02
C THR A 113 20.25 9.97 -0.76
N MET A 114 20.22 10.08 -2.09
CA MET A 114 19.52 9.12 -2.96
C MET A 114 19.98 7.68 -2.71
N PHE A 115 21.26 7.49 -2.38
CA PHE A 115 21.82 6.19 -2.03
C PHE A 115 21.16 5.58 -0.78
N GLN A 116 21.00 6.38 0.26
CA GLN A 116 20.31 5.98 1.50
C GLN A 116 18.79 5.85 1.31
N TYR A 117 18.19 6.75 0.52
CA TYR A 117 16.75 6.71 0.25
C TYR A 117 16.30 5.41 -0.43
N PHE A 118 17.11 4.90 -1.35
CA PHE A 118 16.86 3.61 -2.01
C PHE A 118 17.46 2.42 -1.27
N CYS A 119 17.99 2.60 -0.05
CA CYS A 119 18.64 1.56 0.74
C CYS A 119 19.76 0.81 -0.01
N LEU A 120 20.46 1.49 -0.93
CA LEU A 120 21.51 0.88 -1.75
C LEU A 120 22.72 0.47 -0.92
N ASP A 121 22.95 1.09 0.22
CA ASP A 121 23.94 0.72 1.25
C ASP A 121 23.64 -0.67 1.81
N ILE A 122 22.40 -0.93 2.20
CA ILE A 122 21.96 -2.24 2.72
C ILE A 122 21.99 -3.29 1.62
N ILE A 123 21.48 -2.96 0.43
CA ILE A 123 21.49 -3.88 -0.73
C ILE A 123 22.91 -4.26 -1.13
N SER A 124 23.82 -3.30 -1.19
CA SER A 124 25.23 -3.57 -1.53
C SER A 124 25.90 -4.46 -0.50
N LEU A 125 25.66 -4.23 0.79
CA LEU A 125 26.17 -5.08 1.87
C LEU A 125 25.66 -6.52 1.74
N LEU A 126 24.36 -6.70 1.50
CA LEU A 126 23.78 -8.03 1.31
C LEU A 126 24.36 -8.76 0.10
N LEU A 127 24.57 -8.05 -1.01
CA LEU A 127 25.18 -8.63 -2.21
C LEU A 127 26.63 -9.07 -1.97
N ILE A 128 27.40 -8.29 -1.22
CA ILE A 128 28.78 -8.65 -0.83
C ILE A 128 28.77 -9.91 0.05
N LEU A 129 27.88 -9.98 1.04
CA LEU A 129 27.76 -11.15 1.92
C LEU A 129 27.38 -12.41 1.13
N ILE A 130 26.38 -12.32 0.26
CA ILE A 130 25.93 -13.44 -0.59
C ILE A 130 27.07 -13.90 -1.50
N SER A 131 27.76 -12.95 -2.16
CA SER A 131 28.90 -13.25 -3.04
C SER A 131 30.04 -13.92 -2.29
N SER A 132 30.32 -13.49 -1.05
CA SER A 132 31.32 -14.09 -0.19
C SER A 132 30.99 -15.55 0.18
N VAL A 133 29.72 -15.81 0.52
CA VAL A 133 29.26 -17.18 0.81
C VAL A 133 29.35 -18.07 -0.43
N ILE A 134 28.91 -17.59 -1.58
CA ILE A 134 29.01 -18.35 -2.85
C ILE A 134 30.46 -18.65 -3.18
N TYR A 135 31.36 -17.67 -3.02
CA TYR A 135 32.77 -17.84 -3.28
C TYR A 135 33.43 -18.87 -2.33
N THR A 136 33.10 -18.83 -1.04
CA THR A 136 33.60 -19.81 -0.07
C THR A 136 33.14 -21.23 -0.37
N VAL A 137 31.85 -21.40 -0.72
CA VAL A 137 31.30 -22.71 -1.13
C VAL A 137 31.98 -23.22 -2.40
N TYR A 138 32.21 -22.35 -3.37
CA TYR A 138 32.94 -22.69 -4.59
C TYR A 138 34.37 -23.13 -4.31
N CYS A 139 35.10 -22.41 -3.47
CA CYS A 139 36.48 -22.77 -3.09
C CYS A 139 36.54 -24.11 -2.35
N LEU A 140 35.64 -24.34 -1.39
CA LEU A 140 35.52 -25.60 -0.69
C LEU A 140 35.23 -26.76 -1.64
N GLY A 141 34.31 -26.59 -2.56
CA GLY A 141 33.98 -27.57 -3.60
C GLY A 141 35.18 -27.92 -4.49
N ARG A 142 35.97 -26.91 -4.89
CA ARG A 142 37.19 -27.12 -5.65
C ARG A 142 38.27 -27.90 -4.85
N ILE A 143 38.43 -27.59 -3.56
CA ILE A 143 39.38 -28.32 -2.69
C ILE A 143 38.96 -29.79 -2.57
N VAL A 144 37.68 -30.05 -2.35
CA VAL A 144 37.15 -31.44 -2.23
C VAL A 144 37.34 -32.21 -3.53
N LEU A 145 37.04 -31.60 -4.68
CA LEU A 145 37.25 -32.20 -6.00
C LEU A 145 38.72 -32.52 -6.22
N CYS A 146 39.62 -31.59 -5.92
CA CYS A 146 41.06 -31.77 -6.05
C CYS A 146 41.55 -32.94 -5.19
N PHE A 147 41.03 -33.05 -3.95
CA PHE A 147 41.37 -34.13 -3.02
C PHE A 147 40.86 -35.50 -3.53
N ILE A 148 39.65 -35.56 -4.10
CA ILE A 148 39.11 -36.81 -4.66
C ILE A 148 39.96 -37.28 -5.85
N VAL A 149 40.26 -36.36 -6.79
CA VAL A 149 41.09 -36.68 -7.97
C VAL A 149 42.47 -37.14 -7.58
N PHE A 150 43.11 -36.50 -6.56
CA PHE A 150 44.40 -36.89 -6.06
C PHE A 150 44.36 -38.30 -5.43
N LYS A 151 43.35 -38.60 -4.64
CA LYS A 151 43.14 -39.92 -4.03
C LYS A 151 42.93 -41.02 -5.07
N GLU A 152 42.17 -40.74 -6.11
CA GLU A 152 41.94 -41.69 -7.21
C GLU A 152 43.23 -41.97 -8.02
N SER A 153 44.06 -40.95 -8.24
CA SER A 153 45.35 -41.08 -8.89
C SER A 153 46.30 -41.98 -8.08
N GLN A 154 46.34 -41.81 -6.76
CA GLN A 154 47.14 -42.65 -5.88
C GLN A 154 46.69 -44.12 -5.84
N THR A 155 45.39 -44.35 -5.94
CA THR A 155 44.82 -45.72 -6.00
C THR A 155 45.15 -46.45 -7.31
N LYS A 156 45.24 -45.72 -8.42
CA LYS A 156 45.63 -46.27 -9.74
C LYS A 156 47.10 -46.66 -9.81
N ILE A 157 48.01 -45.96 -9.09
CA ILE A 157 49.45 -46.23 -9.05
C ILE A 157 49.75 -47.45 -8.17
N LYS A 158 48.90 -47.80 -7.20
CA LYS A 158 49.08 -48.93 -6.28
C LYS A 158 48.50 -50.26 -6.75
N LYS A 159 47.90 -50.35 -7.94
CA LYS A 159 47.53 -51.64 -8.53
C LYS A 159 48.68 -52.13 -9.39
N PRO A 160 49.34 -53.28 -9.07
CA PRO A 160 50.38 -53.88 -9.87
C PRO A 160 49.81 -54.44 -11.17
#